data_795b73c390937b303521a6760ddc4eee
#
_entry.id   795b73c390937b303521a6760ddc4eee
#
_cell.length_a   1.000
_cell.length_b   1.000
_cell.length_c   1.000
_cell.angle_alpha   90.00
_cell.angle_beta   90.00
_cell.angle_gamma   90.00
#
_symmetry.space_group_name_H-M   'P 1'
#
loop_
_entity.id
_entity.type
_entity.pdbx_description
1 polymer ?
#
loop_
_entity_poly.entity_id
_entity_poly.type
_entity_poly.pdbx_seq_one_letter_code
_entity_poly.pdbx_strand_id
1 'polypeptide(L)'
;MNSLIRAIIIACGLVSVWQVIVWITQAPPYILPGPATVAQVLVDRMSMIAPHAGVTALEIILGAVLGIAVGLSTALTMAYFRPVQRWLLPVLVASQAVPVFALAPLLTLWLGYGMSSKVFMAALIIYFPVTATFLDGLRRTEPGWVDLARTMGATPWAVLRHIRLPAALP
;
A
#
# COMPACT_ATOMS: atom_id res chain seq x y z
N MET A 1 20.98 19.58 13.07
CA MET A 1 20.62 18.47 13.98
C MET A 1 20.38 17.25 13.09
N ASN A 2 21.19 16.22 13.23
CA ASN A 2 21.17 15.04 12.36
C ASN A 2 19.80 14.34 12.43
N SER A 3 19.30 13.85 11.28
CA SER A 3 18.02 13.13 11.20
C SER A 3 17.91 11.99 12.22
N LEU A 4 19.01 11.31 12.49
CA LEU A 4 19.11 10.25 13.50
C LEU A 4 18.83 10.75 14.92
N ILE A 5 19.42 11.89 15.31
CA ILE A 5 19.21 12.47 16.65
C ILE A 5 17.75 12.86 16.84
N ARG A 6 17.12 13.44 15.82
CA ARG A 6 15.68 13.75 15.86
C ARG A 6 14.83 12.49 16.03
N ALA A 7 15.13 11.43 15.28
CA ALA A 7 14.40 10.16 15.37
C ALA A 7 14.51 9.56 16.79
N ILE A 8 15.70 9.58 17.38
CA ILE A 8 15.92 9.08 18.76
C ILE A 8 15.15 9.92 19.77
N ILE A 9 15.21 11.26 19.68
CA ILE A 9 14.48 12.15 20.60
C ILE A 9 12.98 11.90 20.51
N ILE A 10 12.44 11.78 19.29
CA ILE A 10 11.01 11.50 19.10
C ILE A 10 10.63 10.13 19.67
N ALA A 11 11.42 9.09 19.39
CA ALA A 11 11.18 7.75 19.91
C ALA A 11 11.20 7.72 21.44
N CYS A 12 12.21 8.32 22.07
CA CYS A 12 12.30 8.43 23.53
C CYS A 12 11.13 9.22 24.11
N GLY A 13 10.74 10.33 23.46
CA GLY A 13 9.59 11.13 23.88
C GLY A 13 8.28 10.32 23.84
N LEU A 14 8.02 9.58 22.76
CA LEU A 14 6.83 8.74 22.64
C LEU A 14 6.79 7.63 23.69
N VAL A 15 7.92 6.95 23.93
CA VAL A 15 8.03 5.92 24.96
C VAL A 15 7.82 6.49 26.35
N SER A 16 8.37 7.71 26.62
CA SER A 16 8.17 8.40 27.90
C SER A 16 6.70 8.79 28.11
N VAL A 17 6.04 9.33 27.10
CA VAL A 17 4.61 9.65 27.16
C VAL A 17 3.79 8.39 27.43
N TRP A 18 4.08 7.29 26.73
CA TRP A 18 3.41 6.02 27.01
C TRP A 18 3.61 5.57 28.44
N GLN A 19 4.83 5.60 28.98
CA GLN A 19 5.11 5.23 30.36
C GLN A 19 4.36 6.13 31.37
N VAL A 20 4.30 7.44 31.11
CA VAL A 20 3.56 8.40 31.93
C VAL A 20 2.06 8.07 31.95
N ILE A 21 1.48 7.74 30.79
CA ILE A 21 0.06 7.34 30.71
C ILE A 21 -0.18 6.07 31.54
N VAL A 22 0.71 5.08 31.48
CA VAL A 22 0.61 3.85 32.29
C VAL A 22 0.60 4.19 33.79
N TRP A 23 1.46 5.11 34.22
CA TRP A 23 1.54 5.52 35.63
C TRP A 23 0.31 6.32 36.09
N ILE A 24 -0.20 7.21 35.24
CA ILE A 24 -1.37 8.04 35.59
C ILE A 24 -2.63 7.18 35.65
N THR A 25 -2.83 6.32 34.67
CA THR A 25 -4.05 5.50 34.55
C THR A 25 -4.11 4.37 35.55
N GLN A 26 -2.96 3.90 36.06
CA GLN A 26 -2.86 2.71 36.92
C GLN A 26 -3.61 1.50 36.32
N ALA A 27 -3.74 1.47 34.99
CA ALA A 27 -4.46 0.41 34.31
C ALA A 27 -3.76 -0.95 34.49
N PRO A 28 -4.52 -2.02 34.67
CA PRO A 28 -3.94 -3.36 34.76
C PRO A 28 -3.11 -3.69 33.50
N PRO A 29 -1.99 -4.44 33.63
CA PRO A 29 -1.09 -4.73 32.52
C PRO A 29 -1.73 -5.44 31.31
N TYR A 30 -2.86 -6.13 31.51
CA TYR A 30 -3.61 -6.75 30.42
C TYR A 30 -4.43 -5.75 29.58
N ILE A 31 -4.68 -4.52 30.10
CA ILE A 31 -5.33 -3.42 29.36
C ILE A 31 -4.28 -2.52 28.76
N LEU A 32 -3.30 -2.08 29.55
CA LEU A 32 -2.25 -1.16 29.13
C LEU A 32 -0.89 -1.58 29.72
N PRO A 33 -0.16 -2.49 29.05
CA PRO A 33 1.18 -2.88 29.48
C PRO A 33 2.17 -1.72 29.31
N GLY A 34 3.13 -1.63 30.24
CA GLY A 34 4.22 -0.66 30.12
C GLY A 34 5.24 -1.05 29.03
N PRO A 35 6.03 -0.08 28.52
CA PRO A 35 7.04 -0.33 27.47
C PRO A 35 8.03 -1.44 27.83
N ALA A 36 8.51 -1.45 29.08
CA ALA A 36 9.45 -2.47 29.56
C ALA A 36 8.85 -3.88 29.53
N THR A 37 7.59 -4.02 29.96
CA THR A 37 6.86 -5.30 29.92
C THR A 37 6.68 -5.80 28.51
N VAL A 38 6.33 -4.90 27.56
CA VAL A 38 6.19 -5.26 26.15
C VAL A 38 7.53 -5.72 25.57
N ALA A 39 8.62 -4.98 25.85
CA ALA A 39 9.96 -5.35 25.38
C ALA A 39 10.40 -6.72 25.91
N GLN A 40 10.15 -7.00 27.20
CA GLN A 40 10.46 -8.27 27.81
C GLN A 40 9.67 -9.42 27.17
N VAL A 41 8.35 -9.29 27.04
CA VAL A 41 7.50 -10.31 26.39
C VAL A 41 7.90 -10.54 24.93
N LEU A 42 8.32 -9.48 24.22
CA LEU A 42 8.81 -9.60 22.84
C LEU A 42 10.03 -10.50 22.77
N VAL A 43 10.99 -10.32 23.70
CA VAL A 43 12.21 -11.15 23.76
C VAL A 43 11.87 -12.58 24.17
N ASP A 44 11.10 -12.75 25.23
CA ASP A 44 10.75 -14.06 25.79
C ASP A 44 9.95 -14.93 24.81
N ARG A 45 9.13 -14.29 23.97
CA ARG A 45 8.28 -14.98 22.98
C ARG A 45 8.78 -14.86 21.53
N MET A 46 10.01 -14.46 21.33
CA MET A 46 10.59 -14.29 20.00
C MET A 46 10.54 -15.57 19.16
N SER A 47 10.77 -16.73 19.79
CA SER A 47 10.70 -18.04 19.11
C SER A 47 9.30 -18.36 18.55
N MET A 48 8.25 -17.84 19.17
CA MET A 48 6.88 -17.97 18.69
C MET A 48 6.52 -16.86 17.67
N ILE A 49 6.96 -15.64 17.92
CA ILE A 49 6.62 -14.46 17.10
C ILE A 49 7.31 -14.51 15.74
N ALA A 50 8.61 -14.88 15.70
CA ALA A 50 9.40 -14.82 14.47
C ALA A 50 8.84 -15.67 13.31
N PRO A 51 8.39 -16.93 13.52
CA PRO A 51 7.76 -17.71 12.45
C PRO A 51 6.49 -17.05 11.92
N HIS A 52 5.62 -16.53 12.81
CA HIS A 52 4.39 -15.85 12.40
C HIS A 52 4.68 -14.54 11.66
N ALA A 53 5.68 -13.78 12.11
CA ALA A 53 6.13 -12.58 11.41
C ALA A 53 6.66 -12.91 10.01
N GLY A 54 7.38 -14.01 9.86
CA GLY A 54 7.87 -14.49 8.56
C GLY A 54 6.74 -14.82 7.58
N VAL A 55 5.71 -15.52 8.06
CA VAL A 55 4.52 -15.82 7.25
C VAL A 55 3.80 -14.53 6.85
N THR A 56 3.58 -13.62 7.79
CA THR A 56 2.94 -12.32 7.50
C THR A 56 3.75 -11.49 6.52
N ALA A 57 5.07 -11.45 6.67
CA ALA A 57 5.95 -10.76 5.71
C ALA A 57 5.83 -11.34 4.30
N LEU A 58 5.78 -12.66 4.17
CA LEU A 58 5.57 -13.32 2.88
C LEU A 58 4.19 -12.97 2.28
N GLU A 59 3.13 -13.00 3.09
CA GLU A 59 1.77 -12.61 2.66
C GLU A 59 1.75 -11.17 2.14
N ILE A 60 2.42 -10.25 2.83
CA ILE A 60 2.51 -8.83 2.42
C ILE A 60 3.29 -8.71 1.11
N ILE A 61 4.45 -9.36 0.98
CA ILE A 61 5.28 -9.28 -0.23
C ILE A 61 4.51 -9.85 -1.44
N LEU A 62 3.89 -11.01 -1.30
CA LEU A 62 3.12 -11.62 -2.38
C LEU A 62 1.92 -10.75 -2.77
N GLY A 63 1.19 -10.23 -1.78
CA GLY A 63 0.08 -9.30 -2.01
C GLY A 63 0.53 -8.01 -2.67
N ALA A 64 1.67 -7.44 -2.26
CA ALA A 64 2.24 -6.25 -2.87
C ALA A 64 2.64 -6.50 -4.33
N VAL A 65 3.36 -7.56 -4.61
CA VAL A 65 3.76 -7.91 -5.98
C VAL A 65 2.53 -8.07 -6.88
N LEU A 66 1.54 -8.82 -6.40
CA LEU A 66 0.30 -9.04 -7.16
C LEU A 66 -0.50 -7.76 -7.36
N GLY A 67 -0.71 -7.00 -6.29
CA GLY A 67 -1.46 -5.73 -6.33
C GLY A 67 -0.80 -4.68 -7.22
N ILE A 68 0.53 -4.54 -7.14
CA ILE A 68 1.29 -3.63 -7.99
C ILE A 68 1.25 -4.10 -9.45
N ALA A 69 1.50 -5.38 -9.73
CA ALA A 69 1.52 -5.89 -11.09
C ALA A 69 0.16 -5.70 -11.79
N VAL A 70 -0.93 -6.08 -11.12
CA VAL A 70 -2.29 -5.91 -11.65
C VAL A 70 -2.66 -4.43 -11.74
N GLY A 71 -2.31 -3.63 -10.74
CA GLY A 71 -2.58 -2.18 -10.70
C GLY A 71 -1.90 -1.44 -11.84
N LEU A 72 -0.60 -1.66 -12.04
CA LEU A 72 0.14 -1.05 -13.14
C LEU A 72 -0.39 -1.49 -14.51
N SER A 73 -0.69 -2.79 -14.68
CA SER A 73 -1.24 -3.33 -15.92
C SER A 73 -2.59 -2.69 -16.25
N THR A 74 -3.46 -2.53 -15.24
CA THR A 74 -4.76 -1.89 -15.38
C THR A 74 -4.62 -0.41 -15.75
N ALA A 75 -3.74 0.33 -15.06
CA ALA A 75 -3.50 1.75 -15.34
C ALA A 75 -2.92 1.97 -16.74
N LEU A 76 -1.95 1.15 -17.17
CA LEU A 76 -1.39 1.20 -18.53
C LEU A 76 -2.46 0.91 -19.59
N THR A 77 -3.30 -0.09 -19.36
CA THR A 77 -4.40 -0.44 -20.27
C THR A 77 -5.38 0.73 -20.40
N MET A 78 -5.76 1.36 -19.27
CA MET A 78 -6.61 2.54 -19.28
C MET A 78 -5.96 3.76 -19.94
N ALA A 79 -4.65 3.95 -19.76
CA ALA A 79 -3.92 5.06 -20.38
C ALA A 79 -3.80 4.88 -21.90
N TYR A 80 -3.73 3.65 -22.37
CA TYR A 80 -3.61 3.36 -23.81
C TYR A 80 -4.97 3.31 -24.51
N PHE A 81 -5.98 2.66 -23.89
CA PHE A 81 -7.32 2.47 -24.47
C PHE A 81 -8.34 3.41 -23.81
N ARG A 82 -8.67 4.53 -24.48
CA ARG A 82 -9.69 5.48 -24.00
C ARG A 82 -11.07 4.86 -23.68
N PRO A 83 -11.61 3.92 -24.47
CA PRO A 83 -12.87 3.25 -24.11
C PRO A 83 -12.80 2.50 -22.80
N VAL A 84 -11.71 1.73 -22.57
CA VAL A 84 -11.49 1.01 -21.31
C VAL A 84 -11.44 1.99 -20.13
N GLN A 85 -10.75 3.10 -20.27
CA GLN A 85 -10.69 4.12 -19.23
C GLN A 85 -12.07 4.68 -18.88
N ARG A 86 -12.89 4.98 -19.91
CA ARG A 86 -14.23 5.57 -19.72
C ARG A 86 -15.15 4.66 -18.88
N TRP A 87 -15.06 3.34 -19.10
CA TRP A 87 -15.90 2.38 -18.40
C TRP A 87 -15.31 1.90 -17.07
N LEU A 88 -14.01 1.68 -17.02
CA LEU A 88 -13.37 1.09 -15.85
C LEU A 88 -13.09 2.12 -14.75
N LEU A 89 -12.79 3.37 -15.09
CA LEU A 89 -12.48 4.41 -14.10
C LEU A 89 -13.63 4.68 -13.12
N PRO A 90 -14.91 4.84 -13.54
CA PRO A 90 -16.03 4.99 -12.62
C PRO A 90 -16.20 3.79 -11.70
N VAL A 91 -15.99 2.57 -12.21
CA VAL A 91 -16.06 1.33 -11.41
C VAL A 91 -14.96 1.31 -10.35
N LEU A 92 -13.72 1.67 -10.72
CA LEU A 92 -12.61 1.78 -9.79
C LEU A 92 -12.89 2.81 -8.68
N VAL A 93 -13.39 3.98 -9.04
CA VAL A 93 -13.73 5.02 -8.05
C VAL A 93 -14.86 4.55 -7.13
N ALA A 94 -15.90 3.95 -7.67
CA ALA A 94 -17.02 3.42 -6.88
C ALA A 94 -16.57 2.27 -5.95
N SER A 95 -15.66 1.40 -6.41
CA SER A 95 -15.17 0.30 -5.60
C SER A 95 -14.35 0.73 -4.39
N GLN A 96 -13.72 1.92 -4.44
CA GLN A 96 -13.01 2.49 -3.28
C GLN A 96 -13.95 2.90 -2.13
N ALA A 97 -15.25 3.10 -2.41
CA ALA A 97 -16.23 3.36 -1.38
C ALA A 97 -16.55 2.12 -0.53
N VAL A 98 -16.23 0.93 -1.03
CA VAL A 98 -16.40 -0.32 -0.27
C VAL A 98 -15.20 -0.50 0.65
N PRO A 99 -15.39 -0.56 1.98
CA PRO A 99 -14.30 -0.84 2.91
C PRO A 99 -13.71 -2.23 2.61
N VAL A 100 -12.43 -2.29 2.25
CA VAL A 100 -11.79 -3.58 1.89
C VAL A 100 -11.91 -4.59 3.04
N PHE A 101 -11.90 -4.14 4.29
CA PHE A 101 -12.10 -4.99 5.46
C PHE A 101 -13.48 -5.68 5.50
N ALA A 102 -14.51 -5.08 4.90
CA ALA A 102 -15.81 -5.71 4.78
C ALA A 102 -15.80 -6.91 3.83
N LEU A 103 -14.82 -7.01 2.95
CA LEU A 103 -14.63 -8.15 2.05
C LEU A 103 -13.91 -9.33 2.73
N ALA A 104 -13.28 -9.13 3.90
CA ALA A 104 -12.52 -10.16 4.57
C ALA A 104 -13.31 -11.47 4.82
N PRO A 105 -14.57 -11.43 5.35
CA PRO A 105 -15.36 -12.64 5.53
C PRO A 105 -15.68 -13.35 4.21
N LEU A 106 -15.94 -12.61 3.14
CA LEU A 106 -16.21 -13.18 1.81
C LEU A 106 -14.96 -13.86 1.24
N LEU A 107 -13.80 -13.20 1.36
CA LEU A 107 -12.54 -13.76 0.89
C LEU A 107 -12.14 -15.02 1.66
N THR A 108 -12.37 -15.05 2.97
CA THR A 108 -12.12 -16.25 3.76
C THR A 108 -13.11 -17.37 3.44
N LEU A 109 -14.34 -17.04 3.10
CA LEU A 109 -15.34 -18.02 2.69
C LEU A 109 -15.00 -18.65 1.32
N TRP A 110 -14.54 -17.84 0.36
CA TRP A 110 -14.23 -18.29 -1.00
C TRP A 110 -12.85 -18.94 -1.13
N LEU A 111 -11.86 -18.42 -0.44
CA LEU A 111 -10.44 -18.82 -0.57
C LEU A 111 -9.93 -19.61 0.64
N GLY A 112 -10.75 -19.76 1.66
CA GLY A 112 -10.36 -20.42 2.92
C GLY A 112 -9.59 -19.50 3.88
N TYR A 113 -9.32 -20.02 5.09
CA TYR A 113 -8.57 -19.32 6.15
C TYR A 113 -7.03 -19.36 5.95
N GLY A 114 -6.58 -19.73 4.75
CA GLY A 114 -5.15 -19.88 4.44
C GLY A 114 -4.47 -18.57 4.01
N MET A 115 -3.28 -18.74 3.46
CA MET A 115 -2.47 -17.66 2.89
C MET A 115 -3.18 -16.96 1.72
N SER A 116 -3.97 -17.69 0.92
CA SER A 116 -4.62 -17.17 -0.29
C SER A 116 -5.53 -16.00 -0.02
N SER A 117 -6.41 -16.09 0.99
CA SER A 117 -7.34 -15.01 1.34
C SER A 117 -6.61 -13.76 1.81
N LYS A 118 -5.52 -13.90 2.56
CA LYS A 118 -4.72 -12.79 3.07
C LYS A 118 -3.91 -12.12 1.98
N VAL A 119 -3.26 -12.89 1.11
CA VAL A 119 -2.54 -12.38 -0.06
C VAL A 119 -3.48 -11.62 -0.99
N PHE A 120 -4.67 -12.16 -1.25
CA PHE A 120 -5.67 -11.51 -2.09
C PHE A 120 -6.18 -10.21 -1.46
N MET A 121 -6.41 -10.21 -0.13
CA MET A 121 -6.78 -9.00 0.62
C MET A 121 -5.68 -7.92 0.51
N ALA A 122 -4.43 -8.28 0.74
CA ALA A 122 -3.30 -7.37 0.63
C ALA A 122 -3.16 -6.84 -0.81
N ALA A 123 -3.35 -7.71 -1.81
CA ALA A 123 -3.34 -7.32 -3.21
C ALA A 123 -4.44 -6.29 -3.54
N LEU A 124 -5.67 -6.48 -3.06
CA LEU A 124 -6.76 -5.52 -3.25
C LEU A 124 -6.47 -4.16 -2.61
N ILE A 125 -5.95 -4.16 -1.37
CA ILE A 125 -5.59 -2.92 -0.66
C ILE A 125 -4.57 -2.11 -1.47
N ILE A 126 -3.60 -2.78 -2.10
CA ILE A 126 -2.52 -2.14 -2.87
C ILE A 126 -2.96 -1.81 -4.29
N TYR A 127 -3.80 -2.64 -4.90
CA TYR A 127 -4.27 -2.48 -6.27
C TYR A 127 -4.92 -1.12 -6.55
N PHE A 128 -5.88 -0.71 -5.70
CA PHE A 128 -6.63 0.52 -5.92
C PHE A 128 -5.76 1.78 -5.91
N PRO A 129 -4.96 2.06 -4.85
CA PRO A 129 -4.12 3.24 -4.83
C PRO A 129 -3.06 3.22 -5.93
N VAL A 130 -2.44 2.07 -6.21
CA VAL A 130 -1.44 1.95 -7.28
C VAL A 130 -2.07 2.27 -8.63
N THR A 131 -3.23 1.69 -8.94
CA THR A 131 -3.93 1.96 -10.21
C THR A 131 -4.29 3.43 -10.34
N ALA A 132 -4.88 4.03 -9.29
CA ALA A 132 -5.33 5.40 -9.32
C ALA A 132 -4.18 6.41 -9.43
N THR A 133 -3.16 6.27 -8.57
CA THR A 133 -2.03 7.21 -8.54
C THR A 133 -1.18 7.10 -9.81
N PHE A 134 -0.95 5.90 -10.30
CA PHE A 134 -0.17 5.70 -11.51
C PHE A 134 -0.91 6.21 -12.76
N LEU A 135 -2.22 5.95 -12.87
CA LEU A 135 -3.04 6.50 -13.96
C LEU A 135 -3.05 8.04 -13.91
N ASP A 136 -3.15 8.62 -12.72
CA ASP A 136 -3.12 10.07 -12.55
C ASP A 136 -1.76 10.65 -12.96
N GLY A 137 -0.66 10.01 -12.58
CA GLY A 137 0.69 10.36 -13.01
C GLY A 137 0.84 10.35 -14.53
N LEU A 138 0.35 9.31 -15.21
CA LEU A 138 0.36 9.21 -16.68
C LEU A 138 -0.49 10.29 -17.35
N ARG A 139 -1.53 10.82 -16.68
CA ARG A 139 -2.41 11.88 -17.21
C ARG A 139 -1.87 13.28 -16.98
N ARG A 140 -1.04 13.47 -15.95
CA ARG A 140 -0.42 14.77 -15.62
C ARG A 140 0.78 15.12 -16.50
N THR A 141 1.17 14.26 -17.43
CA THR A 141 2.21 14.60 -18.42
C THR A 141 1.86 15.87 -19.16
N GLU A 142 2.81 16.80 -19.24
CA GLU A 142 2.62 18.09 -19.87
C GLU A 142 2.13 17.95 -21.31
N PRO A 143 1.00 18.58 -21.68
CA PRO A 143 0.42 18.44 -23.02
C PRO A 143 1.38 18.82 -24.14
N GLY A 144 2.23 19.85 -23.93
CA GLY A 144 3.19 20.31 -24.91
C GLY A 144 4.17 19.24 -25.36
N TRP A 145 4.63 18.39 -24.45
CA TRP A 145 5.53 17.27 -24.80
C TRP A 145 4.82 16.20 -25.63
N VAL A 146 3.56 15.94 -25.31
CA VAL A 146 2.74 14.98 -26.05
C VAL A 146 2.44 15.49 -27.46
N ASP A 147 2.13 16.78 -27.59
CA ASP A 147 1.80 17.38 -28.88
C ASP A 147 3.05 17.51 -29.76
N LEU A 148 4.21 17.89 -29.19
CA LEU A 148 5.49 17.88 -29.90
C LEU A 148 5.81 16.48 -30.44
N ALA A 149 5.69 15.45 -29.62
CA ALA A 149 5.97 14.10 -30.07
C ALA A 149 5.04 13.65 -31.21
N ARG A 150 3.77 14.04 -31.15
CA ARG A 150 2.80 13.73 -32.22
C ARG A 150 3.15 14.47 -33.54
N THR A 151 3.53 15.72 -33.45
CA THR A 151 3.98 16.46 -34.64
C THR A 151 5.24 15.86 -35.28
N MET A 152 6.08 15.21 -34.44
CA MET A 152 7.24 14.43 -34.91
C MET A 152 6.86 13.03 -35.43
N GLY A 153 5.57 12.68 -35.48
CA GLY A 153 5.10 11.38 -36.00
C GLY A 153 5.11 10.23 -34.98
N ALA A 154 5.23 10.52 -33.68
CA ALA A 154 5.23 9.48 -32.67
C ALA A 154 3.87 8.74 -32.58
N THR A 155 3.91 7.42 -32.56
CA THR A 155 2.72 6.59 -32.37
C THR A 155 2.19 6.71 -30.93
N PRO A 156 0.91 6.40 -30.66
CA PRO A 156 0.36 6.42 -29.31
C PRO A 156 1.16 5.57 -28.31
N TRP A 157 1.69 4.44 -28.75
CA TRP A 157 2.56 3.58 -27.95
C TRP A 157 3.91 4.23 -27.64
N ALA A 158 4.52 4.89 -28.63
CA ALA A 158 5.77 5.60 -28.44
C ALA A 158 5.61 6.75 -27.44
N VAL A 159 4.52 7.52 -27.53
CA VAL A 159 4.17 8.58 -26.57
C VAL A 159 3.99 8.00 -25.16
N LEU A 160 3.27 6.88 -25.02
CA LEU A 160 3.07 6.25 -23.73
C LEU A 160 4.41 5.79 -23.12
N ARG A 161 5.21 5.07 -23.91
CA ARG A 161 6.44 4.43 -23.41
C ARG A 161 7.57 5.42 -23.14
N HIS A 162 7.77 6.42 -24.00
CA HIS A 162 8.97 7.29 -23.96
C HIS A 162 8.71 8.66 -23.33
N ILE A 163 7.44 9.06 -23.16
CA ILE A 163 7.11 10.37 -22.61
C ILE A 163 6.29 10.22 -21.32
N ARG A 164 5.11 9.59 -21.40
CA ARG A 164 4.20 9.53 -20.27
C ARG A 164 4.71 8.63 -19.13
N LEU A 165 5.25 7.46 -19.48
CA LEU A 165 5.74 6.50 -18.50
C LEU A 165 6.94 7.05 -17.70
N PRO A 166 8.00 7.62 -18.31
CA PRO A 166 9.07 8.26 -17.55
C PRO A 166 8.62 9.48 -16.75
N ALA A 167 7.66 10.27 -17.27
CA ALA A 167 7.13 11.44 -16.59
C ALA A 167 6.21 11.08 -15.40
N ALA A 168 5.65 9.87 -15.37
CA ALA A 168 4.81 9.38 -14.29
C ALA A 168 5.59 8.72 -13.14
N LEU A 169 6.86 8.40 -13.37
CA LEU A 169 7.74 7.87 -12.34
C LEU A 169 8.38 9.04 -11.60
N PRO A 170 8.38 9.04 -10.24
CA PRO A 170 9.00 10.09 -9.43
C PRO A 170 10.52 10.09 -9.53
#